data_361acb360ac70348aef1da297bfb3b6f
#
_entry.id   361acb360ac70348aef1da297bfb3b6f
#
_cell.length_a   1.000
_cell.length_b   1.000
_cell.length_c   1.000
_cell.angle_alpha   90.00
_cell.angle_beta   90.00
_cell.angle_gamma   90.00
#
_symmetry.space_group_name_H-M   'P 1'
#
loop_
_entity.id
_entity.type
_entity.pdbx_description
1 polymer ?
#
loop_
_entity_poly.entity_id
_entity_poly.type
_entity_poly.pdbx_seq_one_letter_code
_entity_poly.pdbx_strand_id
1 'polypeptide(L)' 'MEQVKISEAQIRAARGLLGWSQAALAEHAGVSSMTVKRAEGSGSPYPAQGALNAIRAALESGGVQFIEENGGGPGVRLRK' A
#
# COMPACT_ATOMS: atom_id res chain seq x y z
N MET A 1 1.52 15.97 -13.78
CA MET A 1 2.14 14.75 -13.28
C MET A 1 1.11 13.79 -12.76
N GLU A 2 1.16 12.60 -13.26
CA GLU A 2 0.23 11.59 -12.84
C GLU A 2 0.64 10.95 -11.55
N GLN A 3 -0.34 10.60 -10.75
CA GLN A 3 -0.08 9.84 -9.56
C GLN A 3 -0.33 8.38 -9.84
N VAL A 4 0.60 7.55 -9.43
CA VAL A 4 0.44 6.11 -9.58
C VAL A 4 -0.54 5.65 -8.52
N LYS A 5 -1.61 5.03 -8.97
CA LYS A 5 -2.61 4.50 -8.06
C LYS A 5 -2.29 3.07 -7.72
N ILE A 6 -2.37 2.75 -6.44
CA ILE A 6 -2.21 1.38 -6.00
C ILE A 6 -3.56 0.89 -5.54
N SER A 7 -3.83 -0.38 -5.76
CA SER A 7 -5.11 -0.96 -5.41
C SER A 7 -5.08 -1.50 -3.98
N GLU A 8 -6.28 -1.74 -3.47
CA GLU A 8 -6.43 -2.34 -2.15
C GLU A 8 -5.69 -3.68 -2.08
N ALA A 9 -5.81 -4.47 -3.13
CA ALA A 9 -5.17 -5.78 -3.16
C ALA A 9 -3.66 -5.66 -3.21
N GLN A 10 -3.14 -4.66 -3.91
CA GLN A 10 -1.69 -4.46 -3.94
C GLN A 10 -1.15 -4.11 -2.57
N ILE A 11 -1.90 -3.30 -1.81
CA ILE A 11 -1.45 -2.95 -0.46
C ILE A 11 -1.41 -4.19 0.43
N ARG A 12 -2.47 -5.02 0.36
CA ARG A 12 -2.49 -6.25 1.16
C ARG A 12 -1.37 -7.19 0.76
N ALA A 13 -1.15 -7.36 -0.55
CA ALA A 13 -0.10 -8.24 -1.03
C ALA A 13 1.29 -7.75 -0.64
N ALA A 14 1.51 -6.44 -0.74
CA ALA A 14 2.80 -5.86 -0.37
C ALA A 14 3.07 -6.07 1.11
N ARG A 15 2.05 -5.85 1.94
CA ARG A 15 2.18 -6.06 3.36
C ARG A 15 2.51 -7.53 3.65
N GLY A 16 1.85 -8.44 2.93
CA GLY A 16 2.13 -9.87 3.08
C GLY A 16 3.55 -10.23 2.70
N LEU A 17 4.06 -9.63 1.63
CA LEU A 17 5.45 -9.88 1.22
C LEU A 17 6.44 -9.49 2.30
N LEU A 18 6.14 -8.41 3.03
CA LEU A 18 7.05 -7.92 4.07
C LEU A 18 6.79 -8.59 5.42
N GLY A 19 5.69 -9.33 5.54
CA GLY A 19 5.32 -9.91 6.82
C GLY A 19 4.88 -8.87 7.83
N TRP A 20 4.37 -7.74 7.36
CA TRP A 20 3.95 -6.65 8.24
C TRP A 20 2.47 -6.80 8.58
N SER A 21 2.14 -6.53 9.85
CA SER A 21 0.74 -6.39 10.24
C SER A 21 0.23 -5.03 9.76
N GLN A 22 -1.09 -4.85 9.84
CA GLN A 22 -1.65 -3.53 9.52
C GLN A 22 -1.11 -2.47 10.47
N ALA A 23 -0.94 -2.84 11.73
CA ALA A 23 -0.40 -1.90 12.71
C ALA A 23 1.04 -1.52 12.38
N ALA A 24 1.84 -2.49 11.94
CA ALA A 24 3.22 -2.22 11.57
C ALA A 24 3.26 -1.28 10.35
N LEU A 25 2.44 -1.54 9.36
CA LEU A 25 2.39 -0.66 8.19
C LEU A 25 1.96 0.74 8.59
N ALA A 26 0.96 0.84 9.46
CA ALA A 26 0.49 2.15 9.92
C ALA A 26 1.61 2.92 10.58
N GLU A 27 2.38 2.24 11.41
CA GLU A 27 3.49 2.87 12.11
C GLU A 27 4.56 3.35 11.13
N HIS A 28 4.92 2.51 10.18
CA HIS A 28 5.92 2.89 9.18
C HIS A 28 5.44 4.05 8.31
N ALA A 29 4.15 4.10 8.03
CA ALA A 29 3.60 5.13 7.16
C ALA A 29 3.24 6.42 7.91
N GLY A 30 3.20 6.37 9.23
CA GLY A 30 2.81 7.52 10.01
C GLY A 30 1.32 7.83 9.93
N VAL A 31 0.50 6.80 9.76
CA VAL A 31 -0.96 6.94 9.72
C VAL A 31 -1.56 6.00 10.73
N SER A 32 -2.86 6.14 10.98
CA SER A 32 -3.54 5.25 11.91
C SER A 32 -3.77 3.88 11.28
N SER A 33 -3.92 2.85 12.12
CA SER A 33 -4.22 1.53 11.58
C SER A 33 -5.61 1.50 10.95
N MET A 34 -6.52 2.36 11.40
CA MET A 34 -7.82 2.47 10.74
C MET A 34 -7.65 2.95 9.30
N THR A 35 -6.74 3.89 9.07
CA THR A 35 -6.46 4.37 7.72
C THR A 35 -5.94 3.22 6.85
N VAL A 36 -5.06 2.38 7.39
CA VAL A 36 -4.56 1.22 6.66
C VAL A 36 -5.71 0.27 6.33
N LYS A 37 -6.57 -0.01 7.30
CA LYS A 37 -7.70 -0.90 7.07
C LYS A 37 -8.59 -0.39 5.95
N ARG A 38 -8.85 0.92 5.95
CA ARG A 38 -9.68 1.52 4.91
C ARG A 38 -8.99 1.48 3.55
N ALA A 39 -7.68 1.68 3.53
CA ALA A 39 -6.93 1.59 2.29
C ALA A 39 -6.97 0.19 1.72
N GLU A 40 -7.13 -0.82 2.58
CA GLU A 40 -7.21 -2.21 2.16
C GLU A 40 -8.64 -2.67 1.89
N GLY A 41 -9.59 -1.75 1.95
CA GLY A 41 -10.95 -2.03 1.56
C GLY A 41 -11.96 -2.21 2.68
N SER A 42 -11.56 -1.96 3.93
CA SER A 42 -12.45 -2.16 5.08
C SER A 42 -13.05 -0.84 5.53
N GLY A 43 -14.19 -0.51 4.97
CA GLY A 43 -14.95 0.62 5.47
C GLY A 43 -14.68 1.90 4.70
N SER A 44 -15.30 2.95 5.18
CA SER A 44 -15.24 4.25 4.53
C SER A 44 -15.10 5.32 5.58
N PRO A 45 -14.63 6.51 5.18
CA PRO A 45 -14.30 6.89 3.82
C PRO A 45 -12.96 6.33 3.38
N TYR A 46 -12.78 6.18 2.09
CA TYR A 46 -11.50 5.75 1.53
C TYR A 46 -10.47 6.83 1.83
N PRO A 47 -9.22 6.45 2.15
CA PRO A 47 -8.23 7.44 2.53
C PRO A 47 -7.91 8.44 1.43
N ALA A 48 -7.51 9.62 1.83
CA ALA A 48 -7.10 10.65 0.90
C ALA A 48 -5.79 10.25 0.23
N GLN A 49 -5.49 10.88 -0.90
CA GLN A 49 -4.32 10.53 -1.68
C GLN A 49 -3.02 10.68 -0.87
N GLY A 50 -2.97 11.68 0.01
CA GLY A 50 -1.78 11.87 0.84
C GLY A 50 -1.49 10.67 1.74
N ALA A 51 -2.55 10.10 2.32
CA ALA A 51 -2.37 8.91 3.16
C ALA A 51 -1.95 7.71 2.32
N LEU A 52 -2.52 7.58 1.12
CA LEU A 52 -2.15 6.49 0.22
C LEU A 52 -0.69 6.63 -0.22
N ASN A 53 -0.25 7.84 -0.48
CA ASN A 53 1.15 8.08 -0.83
C ASN A 53 2.08 7.69 0.30
N ALA A 54 1.69 7.99 1.54
CA ALA A 54 2.50 7.62 2.70
C ALA A 54 2.57 6.11 2.86
N ILE A 55 1.44 5.42 2.66
CA ILE A 55 1.40 3.96 2.74
C ILE A 55 2.30 3.35 1.66
N ARG A 56 2.20 3.86 0.44
CA ARG A 56 3.02 3.36 -0.65
C ARG A 56 4.50 3.58 -0.36
N ALA A 57 4.86 4.77 0.10
CA ALA A 57 6.25 5.08 0.39
C ALA A 57 6.80 4.16 1.48
N ALA A 58 5.99 3.85 2.50
CA ALA A 58 6.42 2.96 3.55
C ALA A 58 6.69 1.55 3.02
N LEU A 59 5.82 1.05 2.17
CA LEU A 59 5.99 -0.28 1.60
C LEU A 59 7.21 -0.31 0.67
N GLU A 60 7.40 0.73 -0.13
CA GLU A 60 8.56 0.80 -1.00
C GLU A 60 9.85 0.87 -0.18
N SER A 61 9.81 1.62 0.89
CA SER A 61 10.96 1.72 1.79
C SER A 61 11.31 0.37 2.41
N GLY A 62 10.30 -0.48 2.60
CA GLY A 62 10.51 -1.83 3.11
C GLY A 62 11.01 -2.81 2.05
N GLY A 63 11.05 -2.41 0.80
CA GLY A 63 11.61 -3.26 -0.25
C GLY A 63 10.61 -3.73 -1.29
N VAL A 64 9.38 -3.23 -1.26
CA VAL A 64 8.36 -3.64 -2.24
C VAL A 64 8.44 -2.75 -3.47
N GLN A 65 8.30 -3.36 -4.63
CA GLN A 65 8.15 -2.65 -5.88
C GLN A 65 6.73 -2.86 -6.38
N PHE A 66 6.05 -1.76 -6.68
CA PHE A 66 4.70 -1.83 -7.24
C PHE A 66 4.79 -1.93 -8.76
N ILE A 67 4.03 -2.84 -9.31
CA ILE A 67 4.02 -3.09 -10.75
C ILE A 67 2.70 -2.59 -11.30
N GLU A 68 2.78 -1.64 -12.23
CA GLU A 68 1.60 -1.05 -12.80
C GLU A 68 0.93 -1.99 -13.77
N GLU A 69 -0.35 -1.72 -14.01
CA GLU A 69 -1.11 -2.47 -14.99
C GLU A 69 -0.44 -2.34 -16.35
N ASN A 70 -0.13 -3.46 -16.97
CA ASN A 70 0.51 -3.46 -18.28
C ASN A 70 0.04 -4.61 -19.13
N GLY A 71 -1.23 -4.97 -18.97
CA GLY A 71 -1.81 -6.07 -19.72
C GLY A 71 -1.93 -7.35 -18.94
N GLY A 72 -1.13 -7.48 -17.88
CA GLY A 72 -1.18 -8.65 -17.02
C GLY A 72 -1.75 -8.38 -15.65
N GLY A 73 -2.25 -7.17 -15.44
CA GLY A 73 -2.77 -6.77 -14.15
C GLY A 73 -1.69 -6.16 -13.28
N PRO A 74 -2.11 -5.33 -12.31
CA PRO A 74 -1.14 -4.73 -11.39
C PRO A 74 -0.63 -5.78 -10.40
N GLY A 75 0.58 -5.56 -9.88
CA GLY A 75 1.16 -6.49 -8.95
C GLY A 75 2.16 -5.84 -8.02
N VAL A 76 2.80 -6.66 -7.23
CA VAL A 76 3.87 -6.23 -6.33
C VAL A 76 4.92 -7.32 -6.28
N ARG A 77 6.14 -6.93 -5.95
CA ARG A 77 7.20 -7.90 -5.74
C ARG A 77 8.26 -7.28 -4.84
N LEU A 78 9.06 -8.13 -4.22
CA LEU A 78 10.20 -7.65 -3.46
C LEU A 78 11.31 -7.27 -4.42
N ARG A 79 11.94 -6.13 -4.13
CA ARG A 79 13.10 -5.71 -4.90
C ARG A 79 14.33 -6.38 -4.32
N LYS A 80 15.02 -7.06 -5.15
CA LYS A 80 16.24 -7.72 -4.69
C LYS A 80 17.25 -7.68 -5.78
#